data_09c8a746fcd520de770b7423935429d1
#
_entry.id   09c8a746fcd520de770b7423935429d1
#
_cell.length_a   1.000
_cell.length_b   1.000
_cell.length_c   1.000
_cell.angle_alpha   90.00
_cell.angle_beta   90.00
_cell.angle_gamma   90.00
#
_symmetry.space_group_name_H-M   'P 1'
#
loop_
_entity.id
_entity.type
_entity.pdbx_description
1 polymer ?
#
loop_
_entity_poly.entity_id
_entity_poly.type
_entity_poly.pdbx_seq_one_letter_code
_entity_poly.pdbx_strand_id
1 'polypeptide(L)'
;HGQLTAINDTLSQAMNNIRESVHDLHNESLDLKQALREVTDEFRDKYEIAFTYDMSAAVPRNVKYCLLAITKEALANVVRHSNATRVSLYFCEHPGFYQMLVEDNGTDIKVKEAQIAKAQVSGIGLSNMRERVEALGGTIAFLTDKGFEIRISIPKDM
;
A
#
# COMPACT_ATOMS: atom_id res chain seq x y z
N HIS A 1 16.56 -23.64 15.77
CA HIS A 1 15.43 -23.22 15.97
C HIS A 1 14.25 -24.15 16.05
N GLY A 2 13.70 -24.97 15.40
CA GLY A 2 12.60 -25.87 15.65
C GLY A 2 11.45 -25.24 16.46
N GLN A 3 11.02 -25.90 17.52
CA GLN A 3 10.01 -25.37 18.46
C GLN A 3 10.54 -24.10 19.13
N LEU A 4 11.77 -24.14 19.54
CA LEU A 4 12.47 -22.99 20.03
C LEU A 4 12.55 -21.92 18.95
N THR A 5 12.67 -22.34 17.69
CA THR A 5 12.64 -21.45 16.55
C THR A 5 11.30 -20.69 16.46
N ALA A 6 10.18 -21.41 16.58
CA ALA A 6 8.87 -20.79 16.51
C ALA A 6 8.69 -19.75 17.63
N ILE A 7 9.10 -20.10 18.84
CA ILE A 7 9.03 -19.19 19.98
C ILE A 7 10.01 -18.03 19.80
N ASN A 8 11.23 -18.34 19.38
CA ASN A 8 12.23 -17.32 19.14
C ASN A 8 11.84 -16.41 17.98
N ASP A 9 11.25 -16.94 16.92
CA ASP A 9 10.78 -16.13 15.81
C ASP A 9 9.68 -15.18 16.24
N THR A 10 8.77 -15.64 17.09
CA THR A 10 7.70 -14.81 17.65
C THR A 10 8.30 -13.70 18.49
N LEU A 11 9.24 -14.03 19.36
CA LEU A 11 9.92 -13.04 20.18
C LEU A 11 10.74 -12.08 19.33
N SER A 12 11.42 -12.59 18.31
CA SER A 12 12.21 -11.76 17.41
C SER A 12 11.31 -10.79 16.64
N GLN A 13 10.16 -11.25 16.20
CA GLN A 13 9.19 -10.38 15.52
C GLN A 13 8.66 -9.30 16.47
N ALA A 14 8.33 -9.67 17.70
CA ALA A 14 7.88 -8.70 18.70
C ALA A 14 8.98 -7.67 19.00
N MET A 15 10.21 -8.12 19.15
CA MET A 15 11.35 -7.23 19.38
C MET A 15 11.63 -6.35 18.18
N ASN A 16 11.51 -6.91 16.98
CA ASN A 16 11.69 -6.14 15.76
C ASN A 16 10.60 -5.09 15.63
N ASN A 17 9.35 -5.43 15.96
CA ASN A 17 8.25 -4.47 15.94
C ASN A 17 8.48 -3.34 16.94
N ILE A 18 8.96 -3.67 18.14
CA ILE A 18 9.31 -2.67 19.13
C ILE A 18 10.46 -1.80 18.64
N ARG A 19 11.46 -2.41 18.05
CA ARG A 19 12.61 -1.72 17.48
C ARG A 19 12.20 -0.79 16.35
N GLU A 20 11.32 -1.25 15.48
CA GLU A 20 10.76 -0.43 14.41
C GLU A 20 9.98 0.75 14.97
N SER A 21 9.17 0.53 16.01
CA SER A 21 8.41 1.62 16.63
C SER A 21 9.34 2.66 17.24
N VAL A 22 10.40 2.23 17.92
CA VAL A 22 11.39 3.15 18.51
C VAL A 22 12.15 3.87 17.39
N HIS A 23 12.54 3.12 16.37
CA HIS A 23 13.22 3.69 15.22
C HIS A 23 12.34 4.74 14.53
N ASP A 24 11.05 4.44 14.38
CA ASP A 24 10.09 5.36 13.77
C ASP A 24 9.94 6.65 14.59
N LEU A 25 9.94 6.54 15.92
CA LEU A 25 9.87 7.71 16.77
C LEU A 25 11.10 8.61 16.60
N HIS A 26 12.26 8.03 16.32
CA HIS A 26 13.47 8.78 16.06
C HIS A 26 13.64 9.14 14.61
N ASN A 27 13.02 8.40 13.71
CA ASN A 27 13.16 8.58 12.27
C ASN A 27 11.85 9.03 11.65
N GLU A 28 11.36 10.17 12.11
CA GLU A 28 10.18 10.81 11.53
C GLU A 28 10.42 11.25 10.10
N SER A 29 11.67 11.22 9.69
CA SER A 29 12.12 11.63 8.38
C SER A 29 12.16 10.49 7.37
N LEU A 30 11.36 9.41 7.57
CA LEU A 30 11.27 8.36 6.55
C LEU A 30 11.02 9.02 5.19
N ASP A 31 11.91 8.74 4.25
CA ASP A 31 11.77 9.23 2.89
C ASP A 31 10.79 8.32 2.14
N LEU A 32 9.52 8.72 2.15
CA LEU A 32 8.46 7.94 1.54
C LEU A 32 8.70 7.75 0.04
N LYS A 33 9.14 8.80 -0.65
CA LYS A 33 9.41 8.72 -2.08
C LYS A 33 10.45 7.66 -2.38
N GLN A 34 11.54 7.66 -1.63
CA GLN A 34 12.61 6.67 -1.81
C GLN A 34 12.12 5.26 -1.50
N ALA A 35 11.38 5.11 -0.39
CA ALA A 35 10.84 3.80 0.00
C ALA A 35 9.89 3.27 -1.06
N LEU A 36 9.03 4.11 -1.61
CA LEU A 36 8.11 3.72 -2.68
C LEU A 36 8.85 3.35 -3.96
N ARG A 37 9.90 4.09 -4.29
CA ARG A 37 10.72 3.76 -5.46
C ARG A 37 11.40 2.41 -5.32
N GLU A 38 11.92 2.12 -4.15
CA GLU A 38 12.55 0.82 -3.89
C GLU A 38 11.55 -0.32 -4.07
N VAL A 39 10.32 -0.15 -3.58
CA VAL A 39 9.28 -1.16 -3.76
C VAL A 39 8.92 -1.32 -5.23
N THR A 40 8.71 -0.21 -5.96
CA THR A 40 8.30 -0.28 -7.36
C THR A 40 9.41 -0.82 -8.25
N ASP A 41 10.67 -0.54 -7.93
CA ASP A 41 11.79 -1.02 -8.74
C ASP A 41 11.87 -2.55 -8.78
N GLU A 42 11.41 -3.22 -7.73
CA GLU A 42 11.37 -4.69 -7.70
C GLU A 42 10.45 -5.27 -8.78
N PHE A 43 9.49 -4.49 -9.27
CA PHE A 43 8.49 -4.95 -10.23
C PHE A 43 8.77 -4.49 -11.66
N ARG A 44 9.80 -3.68 -11.89
CA ARG A 44 10.09 -3.12 -13.22
C ARG A 44 10.58 -4.15 -14.22
N ASP A 45 11.04 -5.29 -13.76
CA ASP A 45 11.46 -6.37 -14.67
C ASP A 45 10.27 -7.00 -15.38
N LYS A 46 9.10 -7.00 -14.76
CA LYS A 46 7.91 -7.67 -15.28
C LYS A 46 6.85 -6.70 -15.76
N TYR A 47 6.85 -5.47 -15.27
CA TYR A 47 5.80 -4.50 -15.54
C TYR A 47 6.39 -3.17 -15.96
N GLU A 48 5.69 -2.50 -16.85
CA GLU A 48 5.96 -1.10 -17.12
C GLU A 48 5.34 -0.29 -15.98
N ILE A 49 6.17 0.42 -15.22
CA ILE A 49 5.72 1.16 -14.04
C ILE A 49 5.81 2.66 -14.31
N ALA A 50 4.68 3.34 -14.16
CA ALA A 50 4.65 4.80 -14.17
C ALA A 50 4.50 5.25 -12.72
N PHE A 51 5.43 6.04 -12.23
CA PHE A 51 5.48 6.48 -10.84
C PHE A 51 5.48 8.00 -10.79
N THR A 52 4.46 8.57 -10.15
CA THR A 52 4.34 10.02 -9.96
C THR A 52 4.21 10.31 -8.47
N TYR A 53 5.07 11.17 -7.96
CA TYR A 53 5.08 11.51 -6.54
C TYR A 53 5.19 13.03 -6.38
N ASP A 54 4.18 13.63 -5.76
CA ASP A 54 4.12 15.06 -5.52
C ASP A 54 3.57 15.30 -4.11
N MET A 55 4.40 15.02 -3.12
CA MET A 55 4.05 15.20 -1.71
C MET A 55 5.21 15.86 -0.99
N SER A 56 4.88 16.69 0.00
CA SER A 56 5.90 17.39 0.79
C SER A 56 6.57 16.45 1.80
N ALA A 57 7.65 16.92 2.40
CA ALA A 57 8.32 16.17 3.46
C ALA A 57 7.50 16.14 4.76
N ALA A 58 6.42 16.93 4.83
CA ALA A 58 5.61 17.06 6.05
C ALA A 58 4.52 16.01 6.19
N VAL A 59 4.51 14.99 5.32
CA VAL A 59 3.55 13.89 5.43
C VAL A 59 3.74 13.19 6.77
N PRO A 60 2.66 13.01 7.58
CA PRO A 60 2.81 12.34 8.87
C PRO A 60 3.25 10.89 8.73
N ARG A 61 3.95 10.40 9.75
CA ARG A 61 4.50 9.06 9.75
C ARG A 61 3.43 7.98 9.54
N ASN A 62 2.29 8.10 10.21
CA ASN A 62 1.22 7.11 10.08
C ASN A 62 0.68 7.06 8.64
N VAL A 63 0.60 8.19 7.98
CA VAL A 63 0.20 8.25 6.57
C VAL A 63 1.27 7.60 5.69
N LYS A 64 2.54 7.92 5.94
CA LYS A 64 3.65 7.32 5.17
C LYS A 64 3.61 5.80 5.22
N TYR A 65 3.47 5.22 6.40
CA TYR A 65 3.46 3.76 6.54
C TYR A 65 2.20 3.14 5.95
N CYS A 66 1.07 3.83 6.06
CA CYS A 66 -0.17 3.38 5.42
C CYS A 66 0.00 3.28 3.90
N LEU A 67 0.49 4.34 3.27
CA LEU A 67 0.67 4.37 1.83
C LEU A 67 1.70 3.35 1.36
N LEU A 68 2.78 3.18 2.11
CA LEU A 68 3.79 2.18 1.78
C LEU A 68 3.23 0.77 1.85
N ALA A 69 2.49 0.45 2.91
CA ALA A 69 1.90 -0.88 3.08
C ALA A 69 0.89 -1.18 1.97
N ILE A 70 0.07 -0.20 1.62
CA ILE A 70 -0.91 -0.37 0.55
C ILE A 70 -0.23 -0.57 -0.79
N THR A 71 0.85 0.16 -1.05
CA THR A 71 1.61 0.00 -2.29
C THR A 71 2.14 -1.41 -2.42
N LYS A 72 2.72 -1.95 -1.36
CA LYS A 72 3.24 -3.32 -1.37
C LYS A 72 2.13 -4.34 -1.64
N GLU A 73 0.99 -4.19 -0.98
CA GLU A 73 -0.12 -5.11 -1.16
C GLU A 73 -0.76 -4.97 -2.54
N ALA A 74 -0.89 -3.75 -3.03
CA ALA A 74 -1.45 -3.51 -4.37
C ALA A 74 -0.60 -4.16 -5.45
N LEU A 75 0.72 -4.00 -5.37
CA LEU A 75 1.63 -4.62 -6.34
C LEU A 75 1.64 -6.13 -6.23
N ALA A 76 1.58 -6.67 -5.00
CA ALA A 76 1.47 -8.10 -4.80
C ALA A 76 0.18 -8.66 -5.42
N ASN A 77 -0.92 -7.91 -5.31
CA ASN A 77 -2.19 -8.31 -5.93
C ASN A 77 -2.11 -8.31 -7.44
N VAL A 78 -1.43 -7.33 -8.04
CA VAL A 78 -1.21 -7.32 -9.49
C VAL A 78 -0.50 -8.61 -9.92
N VAL A 79 0.56 -8.97 -9.21
CA VAL A 79 1.33 -10.18 -9.54
C VAL A 79 0.48 -11.44 -9.42
N ARG A 80 -0.32 -11.53 -8.36
CA ARG A 80 -1.09 -12.76 -8.08
C ARG A 80 -2.36 -12.88 -8.91
N HIS A 81 -3.00 -11.76 -9.24
CA HIS A 81 -4.39 -11.80 -9.71
C HIS A 81 -4.65 -11.04 -10.99
N SER A 82 -3.67 -10.36 -11.56
CA SER A 82 -3.89 -9.52 -12.72
C SER A 82 -3.11 -10.02 -13.92
N ASN A 83 -3.68 -9.83 -15.11
CA ASN A 83 -2.97 -10.07 -16.37
C ASN A 83 -2.38 -8.75 -16.91
N ALA A 84 -2.18 -7.77 -16.04
CA ALA A 84 -1.66 -6.47 -16.41
C ALA A 84 -0.21 -6.56 -16.88
N THR A 85 0.17 -5.62 -17.75
CA THR A 85 1.54 -5.40 -18.19
C THR A 85 2.05 -4.04 -17.73
N ARG A 86 1.15 -3.16 -17.34
CA ARG A 86 1.47 -1.80 -16.92
C ARG A 86 0.75 -1.46 -15.63
N VAL A 87 1.48 -0.79 -14.74
CA VAL A 87 0.92 -0.30 -13.47
C VAL A 87 1.33 1.16 -13.31
N SER A 88 0.35 1.99 -12.96
CA SER A 88 0.59 3.40 -12.67
C SER A 88 0.35 3.64 -11.18
N LEU A 89 1.28 4.33 -10.54
CA LEU A 89 1.17 4.73 -9.14
C LEU A 89 1.27 6.24 -9.06
N TYR A 90 0.31 6.85 -8.41
CA TYR A 90 0.21 8.29 -8.31
C TYR A 90 -0.02 8.68 -6.85
N PHE A 91 0.83 9.58 -6.35
CA PHE A 91 0.77 10.09 -5.00
C PHE A 91 0.78 11.60 -5.07
N CYS A 92 -0.24 12.24 -4.52
CA CYS A 92 -0.34 13.69 -4.57
C CYS A 92 -0.85 14.25 -3.25
N GLU A 93 -0.27 15.34 -2.82
CA GLU A 93 -0.71 16.07 -1.64
C GLU A 93 -1.52 17.29 -2.09
N HIS A 94 -2.73 17.38 -1.53
CA HIS A 94 -3.62 18.53 -1.74
C HIS A 94 -3.70 19.34 -0.44
N PRO A 95 -4.24 20.55 -0.48
CA PRO A 95 -4.33 21.36 0.74
C PRO A 95 -5.04 20.68 1.91
N GLY A 96 -6.07 19.87 1.64
CA GLY A 96 -6.86 19.24 2.69
C GLY A 96 -6.71 17.74 2.84
N PHE A 97 -5.99 17.08 1.92
CA PHE A 97 -5.91 15.61 1.94
C PHE A 97 -4.74 15.10 1.13
N TYR A 98 -4.42 13.82 1.35
CA TYR A 98 -3.44 13.08 0.55
C TYR A 98 -4.19 12.13 -0.37
N GLN A 99 -3.73 12.03 -1.60
CA GLN A 99 -4.35 11.18 -2.60
C GLN A 99 -3.36 10.14 -3.11
N MET A 100 -3.85 8.91 -3.25
CA MET A 100 -3.09 7.82 -3.87
C MET A 100 -3.96 7.13 -4.89
N LEU A 101 -3.40 6.87 -6.06
CA LEU A 101 -4.05 6.09 -7.10
C LEU A 101 -3.11 4.97 -7.54
N VAL A 102 -3.64 3.77 -7.62
CA VAL A 102 -2.92 2.64 -8.23
C VAL A 102 -3.82 2.09 -9.31
N GLU A 103 -3.32 2.03 -10.54
CA GLU A 103 -4.09 1.58 -11.68
C GLU A 103 -3.28 0.59 -12.49
N ASP A 104 -3.88 -0.53 -12.86
CA ASP A 104 -3.26 -1.46 -13.80
C ASP A 104 -4.11 -1.56 -15.07
N ASN A 105 -3.50 -2.08 -16.14
CA ASN A 105 -4.18 -2.23 -17.41
C ASN A 105 -4.71 -3.65 -17.62
N GLY A 106 -4.91 -4.41 -16.56
CA GLY A 106 -5.44 -5.76 -16.64
C GLY A 106 -6.87 -5.77 -17.17
N THR A 107 -7.22 -6.82 -17.90
CA THR A 107 -8.50 -6.93 -18.58
C THR A 107 -9.39 -8.05 -18.06
N ASP A 108 -8.91 -8.84 -17.10
CA ASP A 108 -9.69 -9.95 -16.55
C ASP A 108 -10.72 -9.44 -15.53
N ILE A 109 -11.91 -9.12 -16.03
CA ILE A 109 -12.98 -8.53 -15.22
C ILE A 109 -13.43 -9.47 -14.11
N LYS A 110 -13.47 -10.77 -14.38
CA LYS A 110 -13.92 -11.75 -13.38
C LYS A 110 -12.99 -11.80 -12.18
N VAL A 111 -11.69 -11.75 -12.41
CA VAL A 111 -10.71 -11.72 -11.34
C VAL A 111 -10.85 -10.43 -10.54
N LYS A 112 -11.06 -9.30 -11.22
CA LYS A 112 -11.23 -8.00 -10.56
C LYS A 112 -12.47 -7.99 -9.67
N GLU A 113 -13.59 -8.50 -10.19
CA GLU A 113 -14.83 -8.58 -9.43
C GLU A 113 -14.68 -9.49 -8.22
N ALA A 114 -13.97 -10.60 -8.39
CA ALA A 114 -13.70 -11.52 -7.28
C ALA A 114 -12.86 -10.85 -6.20
N GLN A 115 -11.86 -10.04 -6.57
CA GLN A 115 -11.06 -9.29 -5.61
C GLN A 115 -11.91 -8.29 -4.83
N ILE A 116 -12.78 -7.58 -5.51
CA ILE A 116 -13.66 -6.60 -4.87
C ILE A 116 -14.63 -7.31 -3.92
N ALA A 117 -15.17 -8.43 -4.33
CA ALA A 117 -16.06 -9.22 -3.48
C ALA A 117 -15.33 -9.69 -2.22
N LYS A 118 -14.08 -10.11 -2.35
CA LYS A 118 -13.27 -10.52 -1.20
C LYS A 118 -12.97 -9.35 -0.26
N ALA A 119 -12.89 -8.13 -0.78
CA ALA A 119 -12.66 -6.96 0.05
C ALA A 119 -13.81 -6.68 1.02
N GLN A 120 -14.99 -7.21 0.74
CA GLN A 120 -16.14 -7.06 1.62
C GLN A 120 -16.17 -8.12 2.71
N VAL A 121 -15.34 -9.15 2.58
CA VAL A 121 -15.18 -10.19 3.59
C VAL A 121 -13.90 -9.88 4.34
N SER A 122 -13.97 -9.79 5.66
CA SER A 122 -12.83 -9.35 6.46
C SER A 122 -11.61 -10.24 6.30
N GLY A 123 -10.44 -9.63 6.43
CA GLY A 123 -9.21 -10.31 6.77
C GLY A 123 -8.17 -10.52 5.68
N ILE A 124 -8.36 -10.07 4.44
CA ILE A 124 -7.39 -10.35 3.38
C ILE A 124 -7.27 -9.16 2.42
N GLY A 125 -6.03 -8.85 2.02
CA GLY A 125 -5.71 -7.99 0.90
C GLY A 125 -6.47 -6.66 0.86
N LEU A 126 -7.48 -6.56 0.02
CA LEU A 126 -8.22 -5.32 -0.18
C LEU A 126 -8.98 -4.88 1.08
N SER A 127 -9.44 -5.86 1.88
CA SER A 127 -10.08 -5.57 3.15
C SER A 127 -9.10 -4.91 4.12
N ASN A 128 -7.86 -5.39 4.16
CA ASN A 128 -6.81 -4.81 5.00
C ASN A 128 -6.46 -3.39 4.55
N MET A 129 -6.45 -3.15 3.25
CA MET A 129 -6.25 -1.80 2.72
C MET A 129 -7.33 -0.85 3.23
N ARG A 130 -8.58 -1.30 3.17
CA ARG A 130 -9.71 -0.49 3.65
C ARG A 130 -9.58 -0.17 5.13
N GLU A 131 -9.26 -1.17 5.93
CA GLU A 131 -9.08 -0.97 7.37
C GLU A 131 -7.98 0.04 7.68
N ARG A 132 -6.86 -0.04 6.98
CA ARG A 132 -5.75 0.90 7.17
C ARG A 132 -6.14 2.33 6.82
N VAL A 133 -6.83 2.50 5.71
CA VAL A 133 -7.23 3.83 5.24
C VAL A 133 -8.30 4.41 6.17
N GLU A 134 -9.28 3.61 6.54
CA GLU A 134 -10.36 4.07 7.41
C GLU A 134 -9.86 4.40 8.82
N ALA A 135 -8.83 3.71 9.29
CA ALA A 135 -8.20 4.02 10.57
C ALA A 135 -7.60 5.43 10.60
N LEU A 136 -7.27 5.99 9.45
CA LEU A 136 -6.76 7.36 9.33
C LEU A 136 -7.86 8.36 8.92
N GLY A 137 -9.12 7.95 8.98
CA GLY A 137 -10.24 8.79 8.59
C GLY A 137 -10.43 8.92 7.09
N GLY A 138 -9.74 8.09 6.32
CA GLY A 138 -9.75 8.16 4.87
C GLY A 138 -10.82 7.30 4.22
N THR A 139 -10.85 7.37 2.90
CA THR A 139 -11.76 6.60 2.06
C THR A 139 -10.97 5.87 0.99
N ILE A 140 -11.50 4.72 0.58
CA ILE A 140 -10.91 3.91 -0.48
C ILE A 140 -12.01 3.43 -1.41
N ALA A 141 -11.73 3.43 -2.70
CA ALA A 141 -12.64 2.93 -3.73
C ALA A 141 -11.89 2.04 -4.70
N PHE A 142 -12.56 1.00 -5.17
CA PHE A 142 -12.04 0.08 -6.17
C PHE A 142 -12.89 0.23 -7.43
N LEU A 143 -12.22 0.42 -8.59
CA LEU A 143 -12.89 0.66 -9.85
C LEU A 143 -12.34 -0.30 -10.90
N THR A 144 -13.22 -0.73 -11.82
CA THR A 144 -12.88 -1.73 -12.83
C THR A 144 -13.16 -1.28 -14.27
N ASP A 145 -13.38 -0.01 -14.48
CA ASP A 145 -13.81 0.51 -15.80
C ASP A 145 -12.79 0.27 -16.90
N LYS A 146 -11.53 0.58 -16.63
CA LYS A 146 -10.47 0.51 -17.65
C LYS A 146 -9.32 -0.40 -17.27
N GLY A 147 -9.42 -1.08 -16.22
CA GLY A 147 -8.41 -1.82 -15.55
C GLY A 147 -8.79 -1.81 -14.09
N PHE A 148 -7.96 -2.35 -13.23
CA PHE A 148 -8.24 -2.29 -11.81
C PHE A 148 -7.62 -1.02 -11.23
N GLU A 149 -8.44 -0.21 -10.57
CA GLU A 149 -7.96 1.03 -9.95
C GLU A 149 -8.29 1.04 -8.47
N ILE A 150 -7.33 1.46 -7.67
CA ILE A 150 -7.51 1.70 -6.24
C ILE A 150 -7.36 3.21 -6.03
N ARG A 151 -8.39 3.84 -5.49
CA ARG A 151 -8.38 5.27 -5.15
C ARG A 151 -8.44 5.46 -3.67
N ILE A 152 -7.51 6.23 -3.14
CA ILE A 152 -7.40 6.48 -1.71
C ILE A 152 -7.31 7.97 -1.47
N SER A 153 -8.07 8.43 -0.47
CA SER A 153 -8.02 9.80 0.02
C SER A 153 -7.91 9.76 1.54
N ILE A 154 -6.91 10.44 2.09
CA ILE A 154 -6.68 10.50 3.52
C ILE A 154 -6.69 11.97 3.93
N PRO A 155 -7.62 12.40 4.81
CA PRO A 155 -7.68 13.80 5.20
C PRO A 155 -6.46 14.17 6.04
N LYS A 156 -6.06 15.42 5.91
CA LYS A 156 -5.02 15.96 6.78
C LYS A 156 -5.62 16.27 8.14
N ASP A 157 -4.85 15.96 9.17
CA ASP A 157 -5.22 16.38 10.52
C ASP A 157 -5.17 17.89 10.60
N MET A 158 -6.18 18.43 11.23
CA MET A 158 -6.22 19.86 11.47
C MET A 158 -6.10 20.19 12.93
#